data_bcd46d72e52979666fa8d498618abe75
#
_entry.id   bcd46d72e52979666fa8d498618abe75
#
_cell.length_a   1.000
_cell.length_b   1.000
_cell.length_c   1.000
_cell.angle_alpha   90.00
_cell.angle_beta   90.00
_cell.angle_gamma   90.00
#
_symmetry.space_group_name_H-M   'P 1'
#
loop_
_entity.id
_entity.type
_entity.pdbx_description
1 polymer ?
#
loop_
_entity_poly.entity_id
_entity_poly.type
_entity_poly.pdbx_seq_one_letter_code
_entity_poly.pdbx_strand_id
1 'polypeptide(L)'
;MRRKSSAHDETRAPVWIDLALQGGGSHGAFSWGVLDRLLEEQWLRIDAISGTSAGAMNAAVLADGWTEGGAPGARAALDAFWGRVTQAAVFSPFQRTPLDRLLGRWTLDSSPLFIGFDLMARLFSPYDLNPRGFNPLELILQESVDFARLARSPIKLFITATNVRTGRGRIFRNAEITPDVLLASACLPTMF
;
A
#
# COMPACT_ATOMS: atom_id res chain seq x y z
N MET A 1 -4.44 14.19 -22.20
CA MET A 1 -5.15 13.81 -23.45
C MET A 1 -6.25 12.82 -23.05
N ARG A 2 -7.50 13.30 -22.85
CA ARG A 2 -8.65 12.45 -22.48
C ARG A 2 -9.03 11.60 -23.70
N ARG A 3 -8.78 10.29 -23.65
CA ARG A 3 -9.39 9.35 -24.60
C ARG A 3 -10.90 9.36 -24.37
N LYS A 4 -11.69 9.68 -25.38
CA LYS A 4 -13.15 9.49 -25.36
C LYS A 4 -13.40 8.00 -25.12
N SER A 5 -14.19 7.69 -24.06
CA SER A 5 -14.78 6.36 -23.88
C SER A 5 -15.47 5.99 -25.21
N SER A 6 -15.06 4.88 -25.81
CA SER A 6 -15.66 4.44 -27.06
C SER A 6 -17.02 3.83 -26.74
N ALA A 7 -18.03 4.07 -27.56
CA ALA A 7 -19.40 3.50 -27.46
C ALA A 7 -19.45 1.96 -27.43
N HIS A 8 -18.30 1.28 -27.57
CA HIS A 8 -18.14 -0.18 -27.44
C HIS A 8 -18.10 -0.67 -25.98
N ASP A 9 -17.94 0.22 -24.99
CA ASP A 9 -17.78 -0.18 -23.59
C ASP A 9 -19.13 -0.45 -22.88
N GLU A 10 -20.23 0.15 -23.37
CA GLU A 10 -21.55 0.04 -22.74
C GLU A 10 -22.26 -1.32 -23.01
N THR A 11 -21.78 -2.10 -23.97
CA THR A 11 -22.40 -3.38 -24.38
C THR A 11 -21.64 -4.62 -23.91
N ARG A 12 -20.48 -4.45 -23.26
CA ARG A 12 -19.65 -5.58 -22.83
C ARG A 12 -20.19 -6.19 -21.53
N ALA A 13 -20.39 -7.51 -21.52
CA ALA A 13 -20.79 -8.21 -20.31
C ALA A 13 -19.75 -8.02 -19.19
N PRO A 14 -20.19 -7.81 -17.94
CA PRO A 14 -19.26 -7.68 -16.82
C PRO A 14 -18.37 -8.91 -16.65
N VAL A 15 -17.07 -8.67 -16.44
CA VAL A 15 -16.09 -9.73 -16.14
C VAL A 15 -15.63 -9.54 -14.70
N TRP A 16 -15.81 -10.58 -13.91
CA TRP A 16 -15.33 -10.60 -12.51
C TRP A 16 -13.86 -11.01 -12.49
N ILE A 17 -13.06 -10.27 -11.71
CA ILE A 17 -11.64 -10.51 -11.56
C ILE A 17 -11.24 -10.52 -10.10
N ASP A 18 -10.25 -11.35 -9.77
CA ASP A 18 -9.52 -11.31 -8.53
C ASP A 18 -8.15 -10.68 -8.77
N LEU A 19 -7.71 -9.85 -7.83
CA LEU A 19 -6.42 -9.17 -7.91
C LEU A 19 -5.47 -9.74 -6.86
N ALA A 20 -4.21 -9.92 -7.25
CA ALA A 20 -3.12 -10.26 -6.34
C ALA A 20 -2.10 -9.13 -6.35
N LEU A 21 -2.03 -8.37 -5.25
CA LEU A 21 -1.19 -7.18 -5.14
C LEU A 21 0.06 -7.50 -4.34
N GLN A 22 1.19 -7.47 -5.03
CA GLN A 22 2.49 -7.72 -4.44
C GLN A 22 2.94 -6.55 -3.54
N GLY A 23 3.72 -6.86 -2.50
CA GLY A 23 4.46 -5.90 -1.72
C GLY A 23 5.61 -5.27 -2.51
N GLY A 24 6.27 -4.27 -1.93
CA GLY A 24 7.41 -3.61 -2.58
C GLY A 24 7.63 -2.17 -2.14
N GLY A 25 7.11 -1.74 -0.99
CA GLY A 25 7.28 -0.39 -0.48
C GLY A 25 6.79 0.67 -1.47
N SER A 26 7.67 1.59 -1.86
CA SER A 26 7.36 2.67 -2.81
C SER A 26 6.93 2.19 -4.21
N HIS A 27 7.28 0.94 -4.60
CA HIS A 27 6.81 0.35 -5.85
C HIS A 27 5.29 0.09 -5.85
N GLY A 28 4.64 0.13 -4.68
CA GLY A 28 3.19 0.13 -4.57
C GLY A 28 2.51 1.27 -5.33
N ALA A 29 3.21 2.38 -5.56
CA ALA A 29 2.72 3.47 -6.40
C ALA A 29 2.56 3.06 -7.88
N PHE A 30 3.38 2.13 -8.39
CA PHE A 30 3.17 1.56 -9.72
C PHE A 30 1.86 0.74 -9.76
N SER A 31 1.64 -0.09 -8.72
CA SER A 31 0.39 -0.85 -8.59
C SER A 31 -0.83 0.08 -8.51
N TRP A 32 -0.73 1.21 -7.80
CA TRP A 32 -1.76 2.24 -7.79
C TRP A 32 -2.09 2.73 -9.21
N GLY A 33 -1.07 3.07 -10.02
CA GLY A 33 -1.31 3.52 -11.40
C GLY A 33 -2.03 2.45 -12.26
N VAL A 34 -1.72 1.16 -12.06
CA VAL A 34 -2.43 0.06 -12.72
C VAL A 34 -3.87 -0.04 -12.23
N LEU A 35 -4.10 0.04 -10.91
CA LEU A 35 -5.44 0.01 -10.31
C LEU A 35 -6.28 1.19 -10.78
N ASP A 36 -5.71 2.39 -10.82
CA ASP A 36 -6.38 3.58 -11.32
C ASP A 36 -6.90 3.37 -12.75
N ARG A 37 -6.06 2.79 -13.61
CA ARG A 37 -6.45 2.48 -14.99
C ARG A 37 -7.50 1.35 -15.08
N LEU A 38 -7.42 0.31 -14.25
CA LEU A 38 -8.41 -0.77 -14.20
C LEU A 38 -9.78 -0.26 -13.75
N LEU A 39 -9.81 0.66 -12.79
CA LEU A 39 -11.03 1.27 -12.26
C LEU A 39 -11.74 2.20 -13.26
N GLU A 40 -11.12 2.56 -14.38
CA GLU A 40 -11.78 3.26 -15.50
C GLU A 40 -12.65 2.32 -16.34
N GLU A 41 -12.41 1.01 -16.30
CA GLU A 41 -13.09 0.02 -17.11
C GLU A 41 -14.42 -0.41 -16.48
N GLN A 42 -15.53 0.08 -16.98
CA GLN A 42 -16.87 -0.16 -16.41
C GLN A 42 -17.33 -1.62 -16.50
N TRP A 43 -16.74 -2.40 -17.40
CA TRP A 43 -17.04 -3.82 -17.60
C TRP A 43 -16.24 -4.74 -16.64
N LEU A 44 -15.22 -4.23 -15.96
CA LEU A 44 -14.48 -4.98 -14.93
C LEU A 44 -15.18 -4.87 -13.57
N ARG A 45 -15.27 -5.98 -12.88
CA ARG A 45 -15.80 -6.08 -11.51
C ARG A 45 -14.79 -6.79 -10.64
N ILE A 46 -14.31 -6.12 -9.61
CA ILE A 46 -13.36 -6.71 -8.65
C ILE A 46 -14.18 -7.47 -7.61
N ASP A 47 -14.00 -8.79 -7.53
CA ASP A 47 -14.62 -9.65 -6.52
C ASP A 47 -13.75 -9.74 -5.27
N ALA A 48 -12.43 -9.98 -5.46
CA ALA A 48 -11.52 -10.15 -4.35
C ALA A 48 -10.15 -9.52 -4.62
N ILE A 49 -9.46 -9.14 -3.54
CA ILE A 49 -8.08 -8.67 -3.61
C ILE A 49 -7.27 -9.36 -2.52
N SER A 50 -6.19 -10.03 -2.92
CA SER A 50 -5.14 -10.45 -1.99
C SER A 50 -3.99 -9.46 -2.01
N GLY A 51 -3.40 -9.18 -0.84
CA GLY A 51 -2.32 -8.21 -0.75
C GLY A 51 -1.35 -8.47 0.40
N THR A 52 -0.12 -8.01 0.20
CA THR A 52 0.94 -8.04 1.21
C THR A 52 1.67 -6.70 1.19
N SER A 53 2.00 -6.14 2.36
CA SER A 53 2.76 -4.88 2.50
C SER A 53 2.08 -3.72 1.74
N ALA A 54 2.78 -3.04 0.84
CA ALA A 54 2.20 -1.97 0.01
C ALA A 54 0.97 -2.45 -0.80
N GLY A 55 0.95 -3.72 -1.21
CA GLY A 55 -0.22 -4.33 -1.86
C GLY A 55 -1.42 -4.45 -0.92
N ALA A 56 -1.19 -4.73 0.37
CA ALA A 56 -2.22 -4.75 1.39
C ALA A 56 -2.82 -3.35 1.62
N MET A 57 -1.97 -2.32 1.62
CA MET A 57 -2.42 -0.92 1.75
C MET A 57 -3.26 -0.49 0.55
N ASN A 58 -2.78 -0.76 -0.67
CA ASN A 58 -3.56 -0.50 -1.89
C ASN A 58 -4.92 -1.21 -1.85
N ALA A 59 -4.96 -2.47 -1.42
CA ALA A 59 -6.18 -3.24 -1.32
C ALA A 59 -7.18 -2.64 -0.32
N ALA A 60 -6.71 -2.26 0.87
CA ALA A 60 -7.55 -1.67 1.92
C ALA A 60 -8.10 -0.31 1.50
N VAL A 61 -7.25 0.59 0.99
CA VAL A 61 -7.63 1.93 0.52
C VAL A 61 -8.62 1.84 -0.65
N LEU A 62 -8.36 0.94 -1.61
CA LEU A 62 -9.26 0.73 -2.75
C LEU A 62 -10.63 0.23 -2.28
N ALA A 63 -10.67 -0.80 -1.42
CA ALA A 63 -11.93 -1.41 -0.99
C ALA A 63 -12.76 -0.47 -0.11
N ASP A 64 -12.11 0.34 0.73
CA ASP A 64 -12.76 1.38 1.52
C ASP A 64 -13.36 2.47 0.63
N GLY A 65 -12.57 3.05 -0.27
CA GLY A 65 -13.02 4.06 -1.21
C GLY A 65 -14.08 3.55 -2.19
N TRP A 66 -14.01 2.26 -2.57
CA TRP A 66 -15.05 1.61 -3.37
C TRP A 66 -16.39 1.55 -2.61
N THR A 67 -16.33 1.23 -1.32
CA THR A 67 -17.53 1.16 -0.47
C THR A 67 -18.18 2.52 -0.30
N GLU A 68 -17.38 3.59 -0.30
CA GLU A 68 -17.86 4.97 -0.20
C GLU A 68 -18.48 5.48 -1.50
N GLY A 69 -17.83 5.27 -2.64
CA GLY A 69 -18.21 5.94 -3.89
C GLY A 69 -17.92 5.14 -5.16
N GLY A 70 -17.86 3.79 -5.07
CA GLY A 70 -17.57 2.93 -6.21
C GLY A 70 -16.18 3.20 -6.82
N ALA A 71 -16.03 3.00 -8.13
CA ALA A 71 -14.77 3.21 -8.83
C ALA A 71 -14.20 4.65 -8.67
N PRO A 72 -15.01 5.72 -8.79
CA PRO A 72 -14.50 7.08 -8.52
C PRO A 72 -14.01 7.27 -7.09
N GLY A 73 -14.73 6.72 -6.09
CA GLY A 73 -14.32 6.77 -4.69
C GLY A 73 -13.00 6.04 -4.44
N ALA A 74 -12.84 4.84 -4.99
CA ALA A 74 -11.60 4.06 -4.90
C ALA A 74 -10.40 4.81 -5.51
N ARG A 75 -10.59 5.44 -6.67
CA ARG A 75 -9.55 6.23 -7.34
C ARG A 75 -9.14 7.43 -6.50
N ALA A 76 -10.11 8.18 -5.99
CA ALA A 76 -9.85 9.35 -5.14
C ALA A 76 -9.16 8.96 -3.82
N ALA A 77 -9.55 7.85 -3.21
CA ALA A 77 -8.93 7.36 -1.98
C ALA A 77 -7.46 6.95 -2.20
N LEU A 78 -7.16 6.23 -3.29
CA LEU A 78 -5.80 5.85 -3.66
C LEU A 78 -4.92 7.07 -3.95
N ASP A 79 -5.43 8.07 -4.69
CA ASP A 79 -4.71 9.31 -4.97
C ASP A 79 -4.37 10.06 -3.68
N ALA A 80 -5.34 10.23 -2.79
CA ALA A 80 -5.15 10.89 -1.50
C ALA A 80 -4.14 10.14 -0.61
N PHE A 81 -4.21 8.81 -0.54
CA PHE A 81 -3.28 7.98 0.22
C PHE A 81 -1.84 8.15 -0.27
N TRP A 82 -1.60 7.97 -1.57
CA TRP A 82 -0.26 8.11 -2.13
C TRP A 82 0.26 9.54 -2.09
N GLY A 83 -0.63 10.53 -2.15
CA GLY A 83 -0.30 11.94 -1.89
C GLY A 83 0.26 12.14 -0.48
N ARG A 84 -0.39 11.60 0.55
CA ARG A 84 0.10 11.64 1.95
C ARG A 84 1.42 10.90 2.12
N VAL A 85 1.56 9.70 1.53
CA VAL A 85 2.81 8.93 1.55
C VAL A 85 3.96 9.73 0.92
N THR A 86 3.71 10.39 -0.20
CA THR A 86 4.71 11.22 -0.87
C THR A 86 5.12 12.42 0.00
N GLN A 87 4.16 13.10 0.62
CA GLN A 87 4.44 14.21 1.53
C GLN A 87 5.28 13.76 2.73
N ALA A 88 4.92 12.65 3.36
CA ALA A 88 5.69 12.08 4.46
C ALA A 88 7.12 11.70 4.02
N ALA A 89 7.28 11.16 2.82
CA ALA A 89 8.58 10.78 2.28
C ALA A 89 9.51 11.99 2.03
N VAL A 90 8.97 13.18 1.74
CA VAL A 90 9.76 14.42 1.57
C VAL A 90 10.52 14.78 2.85
N PHE A 91 9.95 14.48 4.01
CA PHE A 91 10.57 14.74 5.31
C PHE A 91 11.42 13.57 5.83
N SER A 92 11.52 12.48 5.07
CA SER A 92 12.37 11.34 5.44
C SER A 92 13.85 11.70 5.33
N PRO A 93 14.68 11.34 6.32
CA PRO A 93 16.14 11.51 6.23
C PRO A 93 16.77 10.60 5.16
N PHE A 94 16.05 9.57 4.71
CA PHE A 94 16.50 8.61 3.70
C PHE A 94 16.14 9.07 2.29
N GLN A 95 16.70 10.19 1.85
CA GLN A 95 16.52 10.69 0.49
C GLN A 95 17.77 10.43 -0.35
N ARG A 96 17.54 10.24 -1.66
CA ARG A 96 18.65 10.20 -2.62
C ARG A 96 19.30 11.58 -2.73
N THR A 97 20.62 11.60 -2.69
CA THR A 97 21.37 12.85 -2.91
C THR A 97 21.16 13.39 -4.32
N PRO A 98 21.34 14.70 -4.56
CA PRO A 98 21.32 15.25 -5.93
C PRO A 98 22.29 14.54 -6.87
N LEU A 99 23.44 14.07 -6.34
CA LEU A 99 24.45 13.35 -7.11
C LEU A 99 23.94 11.95 -7.52
N ASP A 100 23.22 11.23 -6.64
CA ASP A 100 22.63 9.92 -6.97
C ASP A 100 21.57 10.06 -8.07
N ARG A 101 20.80 11.16 -8.05
CA ARG A 101 19.83 11.48 -9.10
C ARG A 101 20.52 11.74 -10.45
N LEU A 102 21.62 12.50 -10.44
CA LEU A 102 22.40 12.82 -11.64
C LEU A 102 23.06 11.58 -12.25
N LEU A 103 23.55 10.67 -11.40
CA LEU A 103 24.21 9.42 -11.80
C LEU A 103 23.22 8.29 -12.14
N GLY A 104 21.91 8.55 -12.12
CA GLY A 104 20.88 7.54 -12.40
C GLY A 104 20.86 6.38 -11.39
N ARG A 105 21.39 6.59 -10.19
CA ARG A 105 21.33 5.58 -9.13
C ARG A 105 19.96 5.55 -8.49
N TRP A 106 19.22 4.47 -8.70
CA TRP A 106 17.85 4.33 -8.25
C TRP A 106 17.71 3.71 -6.85
N THR A 107 18.81 3.16 -6.29
CA THR A 107 18.84 2.53 -4.98
C THR A 107 19.52 3.44 -3.94
N LEU A 108 19.22 3.21 -2.65
CA LEU A 108 19.87 3.87 -1.52
C LEU A 108 21.12 3.12 -1.03
N ASP A 109 21.47 1.99 -1.67
CA ASP A 109 22.54 1.08 -1.22
C ASP A 109 23.91 1.75 -1.12
N SER A 110 24.13 2.83 -1.87
CA SER A 110 25.36 3.63 -1.82
C SER A 110 25.28 4.85 -0.90
N SER A 111 24.15 5.09 -0.24
CA SER A 111 24.00 6.20 0.71
C SER A 111 24.70 5.86 2.03
N PRO A 112 25.71 6.67 2.47
CA PRO A 112 26.39 6.42 3.74
C PRO A 112 25.44 6.43 4.94
N LEU A 113 24.37 7.24 4.89
CA LEU A 113 23.34 7.31 5.92
C LEU A 113 22.52 6.02 5.97
N PHE A 114 22.16 5.48 4.79
CA PHE A 114 21.42 4.22 4.70
C PHE A 114 22.26 3.04 5.17
N ILE A 115 23.53 2.97 4.75
CA ILE A 115 24.49 1.94 5.19
C ILE A 115 24.69 2.01 6.71
N GLY A 116 24.87 3.21 7.25
CA GLY A 116 24.99 3.42 8.69
C GLY A 116 23.76 2.98 9.46
N PHE A 117 22.57 3.30 8.96
CA PHE A 117 21.29 2.88 9.55
C PHE A 117 21.10 1.34 9.46
N ASP A 118 21.38 0.73 8.31
CA ASP A 118 21.30 -0.73 8.14
C ASP A 118 22.25 -1.45 9.11
N LEU A 119 23.47 -0.95 9.29
CA LEU A 119 24.42 -1.46 10.26
C LEU A 119 23.91 -1.32 11.71
N MET A 120 23.37 -0.16 12.06
CA MET A 120 22.76 0.08 13.38
C MET A 120 21.56 -0.83 13.62
N ALA A 121 20.68 -1.00 12.61
CA ALA A 121 19.52 -1.90 12.71
C ALA A 121 19.90 -3.38 12.88
N ARG A 122 21.13 -3.77 12.49
CA ARG A 122 21.68 -5.12 12.75
C ARG A 122 22.32 -5.27 14.12
N LEU A 123 22.80 -4.17 14.71
CA LEU A 123 23.51 -4.17 15.98
C LEU A 123 22.60 -3.88 17.17
N PHE A 124 21.51 -3.14 16.96
CA PHE A 124 20.58 -2.71 17.98
C PHE A 124 19.19 -3.26 17.74
N SER A 125 18.46 -3.49 18.82
CA SER A 125 17.04 -3.88 18.71
C SER A 125 16.19 -2.74 18.14
N PRO A 126 15.14 -3.02 17.35
CA PRO A 126 14.14 -2.02 16.96
C PRO A 126 13.56 -1.25 18.15
N TYR A 127 13.42 -1.90 19.29
CA TYR A 127 12.96 -1.25 20.55
C TYR A 127 13.93 -0.19 21.09
N ASP A 128 15.23 -0.35 20.83
CA ASP A 128 16.26 0.61 21.21
C ASP A 128 16.30 1.80 20.24
N LEU A 129 16.07 1.54 18.96
CA LEU A 129 16.12 2.55 17.90
C LEU A 129 14.82 3.37 17.80
N ASN A 130 13.69 2.78 18.18
CA ASN A 130 12.37 3.41 18.17
C ASN A 130 11.59 3.11 19.46
N PRO A 131 12.05 3.58 20.62
CA PRO A 131 11.48 3.25 21.94
C PRO A 131 10.04 3.75 22.11
N ARG A 132 9.59 4.68 21.28
CA ARG A 132 8.22 5.20 21.29
C ARG A 132 7.30 4.52 20.29
N GLY A 133 7.82 3.58 19.48
CA GLY A 133 7.03 2.88 18.46
C GLY A 133 6.43 3.80 17.39
N PHE A 134 7.02 5.00 17.18
CA PHE A 134 6.46 5.97 16.24
C PHE A 134 6.54 5.43 14.81
N ASN A 135 5.38 5.30 14.17
CA ASN A 135 5.27 4.89 12.79
C ASN A 135 4.39 5.89 12.01
N PRO A 136 4.98 6.75 11.18
CA PRO A 136 4.22 7.74 10.40
C PRO A 136 3.15 7.10 9.51
N LEU A 137 3.36 5.85 9.09
CA LEU A 137 2.43 5.12 8.24
C LEU A 137 1.13 4.78 8.96
N GLU A 138 1.18 4.59 10.28
CA GLU A 138 -0.02 4.37 11.10
C GLU A 138 -0.99 5.53 11.01
N LEU A 139 -0.48 6.76 11.19
CA LEU A 139 -1.30 7.97 11.07
C LEU A 139 -1.89 8.11 9.66
N ILE A 140 -1.08 7.88 8.63
CA ILE A 140 -1.54 7.93 7.25
C ILE A 140 -2.66 6.91 7.00
N LEU A 141 -2.55 5.69 7.54
CA LEU A 141 -3.59 4.66 7.41
C LEU A 141 -4.87 5.03 8.15
N GLN A 142 -4.77 5.52 9.38
CA GLN A 142 -5.91 5.95 10.18
C GLN A 142 -6.66 7.13 9.53
N GLU A 143 -5.95 8.03 8.85
CA GLU A 143 -6.54 9.16 8.13
C GLU A 143 -7.10 8.78 6.74
N SER A 144 -6.67 7.64 6.18
CA SER A 144 -6.98 7.25 4.80
C SER A 144 -8.03 6.18 4.68
N VAL A 145 -8.29 5.40 5.74
CA VAL A 145 -9.18 4.23 5.72
C VAL A 145 -10.15 4.28 6.89
N ASP A 146 -11.44 4.25 6.60
CA ASP A 146 -12.47 3.94 7.59
C ASP A 146 -12.60 2.41 7.73
N PHE A 147 -11.97 1.87 8.77
CA PHE A 147 -11.93 0.42 9.01
C PHE A 147 -13.31 -0.18 9.31
N ALA A 148 -14.26 0.59 9.84
CA ALA A 148 -15.62 0.14 10.03
C ALA A 148 -16.37 0.03 8.69
N ARG A 149 -16.10 0.92 7.75
CA ARG A 149 -16.62 0.87 6.38
C ARG A 149 -15.95 -0.26 5.60
N LEU A 150 -14.61 -0.40 5.72
CA LEU A 150 -13.84 -1.46 5.10
C LEU A 150 -14.35 -2.85 5.47
N ALA A 151 -14.71 -3.07 6.75
CA ALA A 151 -15.25 -4.34 7.22
C ALA A 151 -16.53 -4.76 6.49
N ARG A 152 -17.27 -3.81 5.92
CA ARG A 152 -18.53 -4.02 5.18
C ARG A 152 -18.36 -3.94 3.66
N SER A 153 -17.12 -3.83 3.19
CA SER A 153 -16.85 -3.73 1.75
C SER A 153 -17.36 -4.94 0.98
N PRO A 154 -17.99 -4.75 -0.18
CA PRO A 154 -18.39 -5.86 -1.05
C PRO A 154 -17.18 -6.57 -1.66
N ILE A 155 -16.02 -5.91 -1.76
CA ILE A 155 -14.78 -6.51 -2.24
C ILE A 155 -14.18 -7.34 -1.10
N LYS A 156 -13.94 -8.62 -1.36
CA LYS A 156 -13.32 -9.55 -0.40
C LYS A 156 -11.83 -9.28 -0.30
N LEU A 157 -11.33 -9.07 0.91
CA LEU A 157 -9.91 -8.83 1.15
C LEU A 157 -9.24 -10.03 1.82
N PHE A 158 -8.00 -10.30 1.41
CA PHE A 158 -7.13 -11.33 1.95
C PHE A 158 -5.74 -10.73 2.20
N ILE A 159 -5.52 -10.21 3.41
CA ILE A 159 -4.25 -9.57 3.79
C ILE A 159 -3.39 -10.58 4.54
N THR A 160 -2.15 -10.75 4.08
CA THR A 160 -1.22 -11.70 4.69
C THR A 160 -0.19 -10.97 5.55
N ALA A 161 -0.03 -11.43 6.78
CA ALA A 161 1.10 -11.08 7.64
C ALA A 161 1.78 -12.37 8.15
N THR A 162 3.08 -12.30 8.44
CA THR A 162 3.86 -13.46 8.89
C THR A 162 3.97 -13.49 10.41
N ASN A 163 3.61 -14.61 11.02
CA ASN A 163 3.86 -14.85 12.44
C ASN A 163 5.37 -15.10 12.64
N VAL A 164 6.06 -14.16 13.28
CA VAL A 164 7.52 -14.20 13.45
C VAL A 164 8.03 -15.40 14.26
N ARG A 165 7.21 -15.96 15.17
CA ARG A 165 7.59 -17.11 15.99
C ARG A 165 7.54 -18.42 15.23
N THR A 166 6.59 -18.56 14.30
CA THR A 166 6.35 -19.81 13.58
C THR A 166 6.79 -19.78 12.14
N GLY A 167 7.08 -18.59 11.58
CA GLY A 167 7.36 -18.37 10.17
C GLY A 167 6.15 -18.58 9.24
N ARG A 168 4.95 -18.81 9.81
CA ARG A 168 3.74 -19.09 9.03
C ARG A 168 2.97 -17.81 8.70
N GLY A 169 2.49 -17.71 7.46
CA GLY A 169 1.55 -16.67 7.05
C GLY A 169 0.19 -16.84 7.74
N ARG A 170 -0.38 -15.72 8.18
CA ARG A 170 -1.78 -15.61 8.62
C ARG A 170 -2.51 -14.70 7.66
N ILE A 171 -3.68 -15.14 7.19
CA ILE A 171 -4.55 -14.37 6.31
C ILE A 171 -5.63 -13.71 7.17
N PHE A 172 -5.80 -12.41 7.00
CA PHE A 172 -6.84 -11.59 7.62
C PHE A 172 -7.87 -11.19 6.57
N ARG A 173 -9.15 -11.23 6.94
CA ARG A 173 -10.28 -10.87 6.06
C ARG A 173 -10.91 -9.56 6.50
N ASN A 174 -11.76 -8.97 5.67
CA ASN A 174 -12.35 -7.63 5.85
C ASN A 174 -12.59 -7.19 7.30
N ALA A 175 -13.35 -7.97 8.07
CA ALA A 175 -13.70 -7.64 9.45
C ALA A 175 -12.52 -7.77 10.45
N GLU A 176 -11.44 -8.44 10.07
CA GLU A 176 -10.23 -8.62 10.88
C GLU A 176 -9.17 -7.56 10.58
N ILE A 177 -9.33 -6.77 9.49
CA ILE A 177 -8.33 -5.81 9.04
C ILE A 177 -8.42 -4.56 9.91
N THR A 178 -7.31 -4.27 10.58
CA THR A 178 -7.08 -3.07 11.39
C THR A 178 -5.81 -2.36 10.91
N PRO A 179 -5.52 -1.14 11.38
CA PRO A 179 -4.22 -0.51 11.13
C PRO A 179 -3.06 -1.43 11.48
N ASP A 180 -3.12 -2.11 12.63
CA ASP A 180 -2.07 -3.03 13.09
C ASP A 180 -1.86 -4.20 12.13
N VAL A 181 -2.92 -4.74 11.53
CA VAL A 181 -2.82 -5.81 10.53
C VAL A 181 -2.09 -5.33 9.28
N LEU A 182 -2.41 -4.13 8.81
CA LEU A 182 -1.73 -3.53 7.65
C LEU A 182 -0.26 -3.24 7.95
N LEU A 183 0.02 -2.70 9.14
CA LEU A 183 1.38 -2.46 9.62
C LEU A 183 2.16 -3.76 9.78
N ALA A 184 1.56 -4.79 10.38
CA ALA A 184 2.19 -6.11 10.51
C ALA A 184 2.51 -6.75 9.16
N SER A 185 1.65 -6.54 8.15
CA SER A 185 1.90 -6.99 6.78
C SER A 185 3.08 -6.25 6.12
N ALA A 186 3.36 -5.02 6.54
CA ALA A 186 4.43 -4.18 6.00
C ALA A 186 5.67 -4.12 6.92
N CYS A 187 5.62 -4.75 8.08
CA CYS A 187 6.68 -4.69 9.07
C CYS A 187 7.98 -5.32 8.55
N LEU A 188 9.07 -4.57 8.66
CA LEU A 188 10.42 -5.08 8.52
C LEU A 188 10.93 -5.37 9.94
N PRO A 189 11.19 -6.64 10.32
CA PRO A 189 11.56 -7.01 11.70
C PRO A 189 12.81 -6.33 12.23
N THR A 190 13.59 -5.69 11.36
CA THR A 190 14.80 -4.93 11.71
C THR A 190 14.51 -3.44 12.01
N MET A 191 13.28 -2.97 11.78
CA MET A 191 12.90 -1.55 11.92
C MET A 191 11.75 -1.31 12.90
N PHE A 192 10.89 -2.33 13.11
CA PHE A 192 9.68 -2.26 13.95
C PHE A 192 9.46 -3.56 14.70
#